data_2476b1178cfbd5596475a6b203735949
#
_entry.id   2476b1178cfbd5596475a6b203735949
#
_cell.length_a   1.000
_cell.length_b   1.000
_cell.length_c   1.000
_cell.angle_alpha   90.00
_cell.angle_beta   90.00
_cell.angle_gamma   90.00
#
_symmetry.space_group_name_H-M   'P 1'
#
loop_
_entity.id
_entity.type
_entity.pdbx_description
1 polymer ?
#
loop_
_entity_poly.entity_id
_entity_poly.type
_entity_poly.pdbx_seq_one_letter_code
_entity_poly.pdbx_strand_id
1 'polypeptide(L)'
;MDRGLNHSYMPTVATRFDNLGVGFAPYLQPPPEGVIRWTVGEPGFPTPEPVISTAVSELLDGKTKYTRGQGSPALCEAVAHHLMKTSKISVSPENVLITPGAKQALLYSYMTVLNPSDEAILLSPSWASYEPMISIIGGVPVNVPVDRKNFHPDMDAIRSSITDRTRMIMVNSPCNPTGAVYTREEIEEIVSIAIEHDLWIISDEIYSRLIWNGGEHVSPATIEGGKERTIVISGWSKTWAMTGMRVGFLAGPKQAVRAAVKCQANSASHIPTFMMEAARVALDCDDHVERFSDAYRLRRKLIVQGLEDIPGLRIVNPEGAFYLFIDVTGTGMSDVQFADGALKAGVQLIPASLITGGEGFIRVSYAASEEDIKEGISRLRSWLLE
;
A
#
# COMPACT_ATOMS: atom_id res chain seq x y z
N MET A 1 -52.71 -21.15 28.38
CA MET A 1 -52.38 -20.39 27.15
C MET A 1 -50.89 -20.11 27.20
N ASP A 2 -50.16 -21.03 26.65
CA ASP A 2 -48.71 -21.00 26.64
C ASP A 2 -48.26 -20.21 25.37
N ARG A 3 -47.77 -19.00 25.55
CA ARG A 3 -47.21 -18.25 24.47
C ARG A 3 -45.77 -18.73 24.31
N GLY A 4 -45.56 -19.65 23.36
CA GLY A 4 -44.25 -20.09 22.94
C GLY A 4 -43.37 -18.92 22.48
N LEU A 5 -42.50 -18.47 23.35
CA LEU A 5 -41.36 -17.61 23.04
C LEU A 5 -40.16 -18.49 22.71
N ASN A 6 -40.18 -19.07 21.52
CA ASN A 6 -39.02 -19.78 20.98
C ASN A 6 -38.69 -19.26 19.56
N HIS A 7 -38.22 -18.01 19.51
CA HIS A 7 -37.33 -17.59 18.45
C HIS A 7 -36.15 -16.89 19.13
N SER A 8 -35.01 -17.56 19.21
CA SER A 8 -33.77 -16.92 19.54
C SER A 8 -33.44 -15.96 18.38
N TYR A 9 -33.95 -14.74 18.44
CA TYR A 9 -33.50 -13.66 17.57
C TYR A 9 -32.09 -13.31 18.00
N MET A 10 -31.11 -13.98 17.40
CA MET A 10 -29.73 -13.48 17.45
C MET A 10 -29.70 -12.16 16.67
N PRO A 11 -29.15 -11.09 17.25
CA PRO A 11 -28.92 -9.85 16.50
C PRO A 11 -28.10 -10.13 15.24
N THR A 12 -28.54 -9.61 14.11
CA THR A 12 -27.79 -9.75 12.84
C THR A 12 -26.69 -8.70 12.75
N VAL A 13 -25.54 -9.09 12.22
CA VAL A 13 -24.44 -8.16 11.87
C VAL A 13 -24.89 -7.28 10.69
N ALA A 14 -24.34 -6.08 10.57
CA ALA A 14 -24.66 -5.20 9.46
C ALA A 14 -24.26 -5.85 8.12
N THR A 15 -25.18 -5.82 7.14
CA THR A 15 -25.04 -6.51 5.83
C THR A 15 -23.85 -6.08 5.01
N ARG A 16 -23.29 -4.88 5.29
CA ARG A 16 -22.06 -4.42 4.64
C ARG A 16 -20.84 -5.34 4.84
N PHE A 17 -20.89 -6.25 5.81
CA PHE A 17 -19.81 -7.20 6.09
C PHE A 17 -20.01 -8.56 5.42
N ASP A 18 -21.20 -8.86 4.86
CA ASP A 18 -21.54 -10.19 4.31
C ASP A 18 -20.63 -10.58 3.13
N ASN A 19 -20.22 -9.60 2.31
CA ASN A 19 -19.39 -9.80 1.13
C ASN A 19 -18.00 -9.16 1.25
N LEU A 20 -17.59 -8.77 2.46
CA LEU A 20 -16.31 -8.13 2.64
C LEU A 20 -15.18 -9.17 2.62
N GLY A 21 -14.34 -9.12 1.59
CA GLY A 21 -13.19 -10.00 1.47
C GLY A 21 -12.17 -9.79 2.59
N VAL A 22 -11.53 -10.87 3.01
CA VAL A 22 -10.44 -10.84 4.01
C VAL A 22 -9.07 -10.56 3.37
N GLY A 23 -9.03 -10.37 2.05
CA GLY A 23 -7.80 -10.11 1.29
C GLY A 23 -6.76 -11.21 1.49
N PHE A 24 -5.52 -10.82 1.70
CA PHE A 24 -4.39 -11.76 1.88
C PHE A 24 -4.27 -12.36 3.29
N ALA A 25 -5.20 -12.09 4.22
CA ALA A 25 -5.10 -12.52 5.61
C ALA A 25 -4.77 -14.02 5.80
N PRO A 26 -5.35 -14.97 5.03
CA PRO A 26 -5.01 -16.39 5.15
C PRO A 26 -3.54 -16.70 4.86
N TYR A 27 -2.91 -15.96 3.96
CA TYR A 27 -1.51 -16.13 3.53
C TYR A 27 -0.50 -15.32 4.37
N LEU A 28 -1.00 -14.51 5.32
CA LEU A 28 -0.14 -13.73 6.23
C LEU A 28 0.17 -14.49 7.53
N GLN A 29 -0.45 -15.63 7.75
CA GLN A 29 -0.12 -16.51 8.89
C GLN A 29 1.31 -17.04 8.74
N PRO A 30 2.04 -17.22 9.86
CA PRO A 30 3.35 -17.87 9.82
C PRO A 30 3.25 -19.25 9.15
N PRO A 31 4.13 -19.56 8.20
CA PRO A 31 4.14 -20.89 7.60
C PRO A 31 4.66 -21.94 8.58
N PRO A 32 4.53 -23.24 8.26
CA PRO A 32 5.23 -24.30 8.99
C PRO A 32 6.74 -24.07 9.10
N GLU A 33 7.38 -24.68 10.09
CA GLU A 33 8.82 -24.59 10.26
C GLU A 33 9.58 -25.09 9.02
N GLY A 34 10.64 -24.38 8.66
CA GLY A 34 11.46 -24.68 7.47
C GLY A 34 10.89 -24.19 6.13
N VAL A 35 9.70 -23.59 6.10
CA VAL A 35 9.12 -22.98 4.91
C VAL A 35 9.55 -21.52 4.79
N ILE A 36 10.08 -21.17 3.62
CA ILE A 36 10.50 -19.80 3.31
C ILE A 36 9.28 -18.94 3.03
N ARG A 37 9.22 -17.76 3.65
CA ARG A 37 8.07 -16.87 3.58
C ARG A 37 8.30 -15.70 2.64
N TRP A 38 7.70 -15.73 1.45
CA TRP A 38 7.73 -14.63 0.48
C TRP A 38 6.37 -13.89 0.35
N THR A 39 5.55 -13.99 1.38
CA THR A 39 4.19 -13.41 1.37
C THR A 39 4.11 -12.03 1.99
N VAL A 40 4.98 -11.69 2.94
CA VAL A 40 4.82 -10.50 3.76
C VAL A 40 5.46 -9.27 3.11
N GLY A 41 4.66 -8.24 2.98
CA GLY A 41 5.13 -6.91 2.58
C GLY A 41 5.71 -6.12 3.76
N GLU A 42 6.67 -6.70 4.46
CA GLU A 42 7.34 -6.10 5.61
C GLU A 42 8.85 -5.99 5.36
N PRO A 43 9.46 -4.82 5.59
CA PRO A 43 10.90 -4.68 5.43
C PRO A 43 11.66 -5.65 6.30
N GLY A 44 12.60 -6.40 5.70
CA GLY A 44 13.48 -7.35 6.39
C GLY A 44 14.67 -6.69 7.08
N PHE A 45 14.46 -5.48 7.61
CA PHE A 45 15.47 -4.69 8.33
C PHE A 45 14.91 -4.22 9.67
N PRO A 46 15.75 -4.02 10.69
CA PRO A 46 15.32 -3.39 11.92
C PRO A 46 15.01 -1.90 11.69
N THR A 47 14.09 -1.38 12.46
CA THR A 47 13.89 0.08 12.58
C THR A 47 15.22 0.75 12.97
N PRO A 48 15.57 1.94 12.40
CA PRO A 48 16.79 2.65 12.76
C PRO A 48 16.92 2.88 14.26
N GLU A 49 18.11 2.62 14.79
CA GLU A 49 18.38 2.69 16.23
C GLU A 49 18.01 4.05 16.84
N PRO A 50 18.31 5.23 16.21
CA PRO A 50 17.91 6.53 16.76
C PRO A 50 16.39 6.66 16.96
N VAL A 51 15.58 6.01 16.12
CA VAL A 51 14.12 6.01 16.22
C VAL A 51 13.67 5.21 17.45
N ILE A 52 14.27 4.03 17.66
CA ILE A 52 13.96 3.16 18.80
C ILE A 52 14.34 3.88 20.12
N SER A 53 15.57 4.40 20.19
CA SER A 53 16.07 5.11 21.37
C SER A 53 15.21 6.32 21.70
N THR A 54 14.78 7.08 20.70
CA THR A 54 13.88 8.22 20.91
C THR A 54 12.52 7.76 21.43
N ALA A 55 11.92 6.72 20.85
CA ALA A 55 10.63 6.22 21.32
C ALA A 55 10.69 5.76 22.78
N VAL A 56 11.78 5.08 23.17
CA VAL A 56 12.00 4.64 24.56
C VAL A 56 12.19 5.85 25.50
N SER A 57 13.00 6.83 25.11
CA SER A 57 13.20 8.04 25.90
C SER A 57 11.91 8.81 26.14
N GLU A 58 11.13 9.06 25.08
CA GLU A 58 9.85 9.76 25.16
C GLU A 58 8.83 9.02 26.04
N LEU A 59 8.85 7.67 25.99
CA LEU A 59 8.02 6.84 26.86
C LEU A 59 8.42 6.97 28.34
N LEU A 60 9.73 6.94 28.63
CA LEU A 60 10.26 7.12 29.99
C LEU A 60 10.01 8.53 30.53
N ASP A 61 10.00 9.54 29.64
CA ASP A 61 9.67 10.93 29.97
C ASP A 61 8.15 11.16 30.17
N GLY A 62 7.36 10.09 30.13
CA GLY A 62 5.93 10.13 30.42
C GLY A 62 5.08 10.72 29.31
N LYS A 63 5.53 10.71 28.04
CA LYS A 63 4.75 11.13 26.87
C LYS A 63 3.64 10.12 26.51
N THR A 64 2.77 9.86 27.48
CA THR A 64 1.70 8.84 27.41
C THR A 64 0.29 9.44 27.52
N LYS A 65 0.18 10.75 27.50
CA LYS A 65 -1.10 11.48 27.64
C LYS A 65 -1.67 11.90 26.30
N TYR A 66 -2.93 12.29 26.28
CA TYR A 66 -3.55 12.86 25.09
C TYR A 66 -2.80 14.09 24.58
N THR A 67 -2.81 14.23 23.25
CA THR A 67 -2.18 15.35 22.56
C THR A 67 -3.07 15.82 21.40
N ARG A 68 -2.55 16.73 20.55
CA ARG A 68 -3.26 17.26 19.40
C ARG A 68 -3.63 16.14 18.40
N GLY A 69 -4.92 16.03 18.07
CA GLY A 69 -5.44 14.99 17.16
C GLY A 69 -4.82 15.00 15.77
N GLN A 70 -4.42 16.15 15.26
CA GLN A 70 -3.77 16.27 13.94
C GLN A 70 -2.31 15.78 13.93
N GLY A 71 -1.68 15.63 15.08
CA GLY A 71 -0.25 15.40 15.27
C GLY A 71 0.45 16.61 15.88
N SER A 72 1.67 16.43 16.40
CA SER A 72 2.46 17.54 16.94
C SER A 72 2.82 18.54 15.84
N PRO A 73 2.84 19.85 16.11
CA PRO A 73 3.24 20.84 15.11
C PRO A 73 4.60 20.56 14.50
N ALA A 74 5.58 20.16 15.32
CA ALA A 74 6.93 19.83 14.88
C ALA A 74 6.96 18.63 13.90
N LEU A 75 6.15 17.59 14.14
CA LEU A 75 6.06 16.46 13.21
C LEU A 75 5.36 16.83 11.90
N CYS A 76 4.27 17.62 11.96
CA CYS A 76 3.60 18.11 10.76
C CYS A 76 4.53 18.99 9.90
N GLU A 77 5.34 19.84 10.52
CA GLU A 77 6.35 20.66 9.86
C GLU A 77 7.44 19.80 9.22
N ALA A 78 7.95 18.80 9.96
CA ALA A 78 8.96 17.87 9.45
C ALA A 78 8.44 17.08 8.25
N VAL A 79 7.17 16.62 8.27
CA VAL A 79 6.54 15.95 7.10
C VAL A 79 6.41 16.90 5.92
N ALA A 80 5.96 18.14 6.11
CA ALA A 80 5.86 19.11 5.03
C ALA A 80 7.24 19.40 4.39
N HIS A 81 8.28 19.53 5.21
CA HIS A 81 9.67 19.68 4.74
C HIS A 81 10.16 18.43 4.00
N HIS A 82 9.90 17.24 4.54
CA HIS A 82 10.25 15.97 3.90
C HIS A 82 9.61 15.82 2.52
N LEU A 83 8.32 16.11 2.39
CA LEU A 83 7.59 16.07 1.12
C LEU A 83 8.20 17.03 0.08
N MET A 84 8.57 18.25 0.51
CA MET A 84 9.26 19.20 -0.39
C MET A 84 10.64 18.69 -0.80
N LYS A 85 11.41 18.14 0.15
CA LYS A 85 12.78 17.64 -0.11
C LYS A 85 12.79 16.45 -1.07
N THR A 86 11.90 15.47 -0.84
CA THR A 86 11.95 14.15 -1.51
C THR A 86 11.07 14.03 -2.75
N SER A 87 9.92 14.71 -2.75
CA SER A 87 8.89 14.56 -3.80
C SER A 87 8.48 15.89 -4.43
N LYS A 88 9.11 17.00 -4.05
CA LYS A 88 8.79 18.35 -4.55
C LYS A 88 7.35 18.81 -4.27
N ILE A 89 6.70 18.18 -3.30
CA ILE A 89 5.32 18.49 -2.92
C ILE A 89 5.34 19.66 -1.93
N SER A 90 4.73 20.78 -2.32
CA SER A 90 4.63 21.99 -1.50
C SER A 90 3.31 22.00 -0.71
N VAL A 91 3.37 21.67 0.58
CA VAL A 91 2.24 21.76 1.50
C VAL A 91 2.64 22.53 2.77
N SER A 92 1.68 23.21 3.41
CA SER A 92 1.92 23.78 4.73
C SER A 92 1.65 22.74 5.84
N PRO A 93 2.27 22.87 7.02
CA PRO A 93 2.10 21.93 8.14
C PRO A 93 0.63 21.70 8.55
N GLU A 94 -0.22 22.71 8.40
CA GLU A 94 -1.66 22.61 8.67
C GLU A 94 -2.42 21.73 7.67
N ASN A 95 -1.80 21.43 6.53
CA ASN A 95 -2.32 20.56 5.48
C ASN A 95 -1.77 19.13 5.59
N VAL A 96 -1.25 18.75 6.76
CA VAL A 96 -0.76 17.42 7.10
C VAL A 96 -1.56 16.88 8.28
N LEU A 97 -2.00 15.62 8.22
CA LEU A 97 -2.59 14.87 9.32
C LEU A 97 -1.78 13.61 9.57
N ILE A 98 -1.28 13.45 10.78
CA ILE A 98 -0.57 12.24 11.22
C ILE A 98 -1.59 11.19 11.66
N THR A 99 -1.48 9.96 11.17
CA THR A 99 -2.48 8.89 11.33
C THR A 99 -1.88 7.60 11.87
N PRO A 100 -2.70 6.69 12.44
CA PRO A 100 -2.28 5.33 12.84
C PRO A 100 -1.91 4.45 11.64
N GLY A 101 -0.83 4.82 10.94
CA GLY A 101 -0.36 4.19 9.68
C GLY A 101 -1.11 4.67 8.44
N ALA A 102 -0.51 4.42 7.27
CA ALA A 102 -1.06 4.81 5.97
C ALA A 102 -2.46 4.19 5.69
N LYS A 103 -2.73 2.98 6.21
CA LYS A 103 -4.05 2.35 6.06
C LYS A 103 -5.18 3.21 6.65
N GLN A 104 -4.96 3.82 7.80
CA GLN A 104 -5.94 4.71 8.42
C GLN A 104 -6.05 6.03 7.64
N ALA A 105 -4.93 6.53 7.11
CA ALA A 105 -4.93 7.70 6.24
C ALA A 105 -5.78 7.47 4.98
N LEU A 106 -5.67 6.30 4.34
CA LEU A 106 -6.50 5.90 3.20
C LEU A 106 -7.98 5.88 3.57
N LEU A 107 -8.35 5.20 4.68
CA LEU A 107 -9.75 5.14 5.11
C LEU A 107 -10.33 6.54 5.35
N TYR A 108 -9.58 7.43 6.02
CA TYR A 108 -10.03 8.80 6.24
C TYR A 108 -10.14 9.60 4.93
N SER A 109 -9.25 9.36 3.97
CA SER A 109 -9.34 10.00 2.66
C SER A 109 -10.60 9.55 1.92
N TYR A 110 -10.91 8.25 1.90
CA TYR A 110 -12.15 7.75 1.29
C TYR A 110 -13.39 8.32 1.98
N MET A 111 -13.44 8.34 3.33
CA MET A 111 -14.54 8.95 4.09
C MET A 111 -14.68 10.45 3.82
N THR A 112 -13.63 11.12 3.38
CA THR A 112 -13.61 12.56 3.10
C THR A 112 -14.19 12.86 1.72
N VAL A 113 -13.97 12.00 0.73
CA VAL A 113 -14.28 12.29 -0.67
C VAL A 113 -15.44 11.49 -1.24
N LEU A 114 -15.85 10.39 -0.58
CA LEU A 114 -16.94 9.52 -1.03
C LEU A 114 -18.16 9.61 -0.12
N ASN A 115 -19.33 9.77 -0.74
CA ASN A 115 -20.61 9.48 -0.11
C ASN A 115 -21.03 8.02 -0.43
N PRO A 116 -22.04 7.47 0.26
CA PRO A 116 -22.60 6.17 -0.12
C PRO A 116 -23.03 6.16 -1.60
N SER A 117 -22.67 5.09 -2.30
CA SER A 117 -22.90 4.86 -3.74
C SER A 117 -22.04 5.70 -4.70
N ASP A 118 -21.15 6.57 -4.21
CA ASP A 118 -20.13 7.19 -5.06
C ASP A 118 -19.12 6.12 -5.53
N GLU A 119 -18.65 6.28 -6.75
CA GLU A 119 -17.71 5.35 -7.39
C GLU A 119 -16.26 5.81 -7.23
N ALA A 120 -15.40 4.82 -7.01
CA ALA A 120 -13.95 5.00 -6.88
C ALA A 120 -13.23 4.13 -7.89
N ILE A 121 -12.51 4.72 -8.84
CA ILE A 121 -11.70 4.00 -9.82
C ILE A 121 -10.44 3.44 -9.13
N LEU A 122 -10.23 2.14 -9.29
CA LEU A 122 -9.03 1.40 -8.87
C LEU A 122 -8.33 0.82 -10.09
N LEU A 123 -7.05 1.11 -10.26
CA LEU A 123 -6.23 0.52 -11.32
C LEU A 123 -5.82 -0.90 -10.89
N SER A 124 -6.36 -1.91 -11.55
CA SER A 124 -6.25 -3.32 -11.15
C SER A 124 -5.28 -4.11 -12.02
N PRO A 125 -4.44 -4.99 -11.40
CA PRO A 125 -4.49 -5.44 -10.01
C PRO A 125 -3.94 -4.40 -9.01
N SER A 126 -4.57 -4.30 -7.86
CA SER A 126 -4.26 -3.31 -6.82
C SER A 126 -4.09 -3.95 -5.44
N TRP A 127 -3.68 -3.17 -4.44
CA TRP A 127 -3.55 -3.69 -3.08
C TRP A 127 -4.91 -4.15 -2.52
N ALA A 128 -4.96 -5.40 -2.05
CA ALA A 128 -6.16 -6.11 -1.61
C ALA A 128 -7.04 -5.38 -0.56
N SER A 129 -6.54 -4.31 0.05
CA SER A 129 -7.31 -3.58 1.06
C SER A 129 -8.08 -2.37 0.50
N TYR A 130 -7.84 -1.93 -0.74
CA TYR A 130 -8.54 -0.74 -1.27
C TYR A 130 -10.04 -1.00 -1.45
N GLU A 131 -10.42 -2.06 -2.16
CA GLU A 131 -11.82 -2.42 -2.38
C GLU A 131 -12.62 -2.57 -1.08
N PRO A 132 -12.15 -3.39 -0.10
CA PRO A 132 -12.86 -3.53 1.16
C PRO A 132 -13.02 -2.23 1.94
N MET A 133 -12.01 -1.35 1.93
CA MET A 133 -12.10 -0.07 2.63
C MET A 133 -13.09 0.89 1.98
N ILE A 134 -13.20 0.89 0.64
CA ILE A 134 -14.21 1.67 -0.08
C ILE A 134 -15.61 1.10 0.21
N SER A 135 -15.77 -0.21 0.13
CA SER A 135 -17.06 -0.89 0.35
C SER A 135 -17.58 -0.71 1.77
N ILE A 136 -16.71 -0.76 2.80
CA ILE A 136 -17.13 -0.64 4.21
C ILE A 136 -17.74 0.73 4.54
N ILE A 137 -17.37 1.77 3.79
CA ILE A 137 -17.94 3.12 3.94
C ILE A 137 -19.14 3.36 3.01
N GLY A 138 -19.54 2.36 2.23
CA GLY A 138 -20.67 2.43 1.30
C GLY A 138 -20.33 2.97 -0.10
N GLY A 139 -19.05 3.19 -0.41
CA GLY A 139 -18.58 3.50 -1.76
C GLY A 139 -18.58 2.27 -2.68
N VAL A 140 -18.51 2.48 -3.97
CA VAL A 140 -18.50 1.44 -5.00
C VAL A 140 -17.12 1.42 -5.68
N PRO A 141 -16.30 0.36 -5.48
CA PRO A 141 -15.05 0.21 -6.21
C PRO A 141 -15.33 -0.13 -7.68
N VAL A 142 -14.69 0.59 -8.60
CA VAL A 142 -14.72 0.35 -10.05
C VAL A 142 -13.32 -0.05 -10.48
N ASN A 143 -13.14 -1.34 -10.75
CA ASN A 143 -11.84 -1.88 -11.14
C ASN A 143 -11.59 -1.67 -12.63
N VAL A 144 -10.53 -0.93 -12.95
CA VAL A 144 -10.07 -0.64 -14.32
C VAL A 144 -8.78 -1.41 -14.57
N PRO A 145 -8.75 -2.33 -15.53
CA PRO A 145 -7.56 -3.12 -15.79
C PRO A 145 -6.42 -2.26 -16.33
N VAL A 146 -5.21 -2.52 -15.85
CA VAL A 146 -3.96 -1.99 -16.42
C VAL A 146 -3.46 -2.90 -17.55
N ASP A 147 -2.53 -2.43 -18.37
CA ASP A 147 -1.88 -3.28 -19.39
C ASP A 147 -1.12 -4.43 -18.70
N ARG A 148 -1.52 -5.68 -18.99
CA ARG A 148 -0.89 -6.87 -18.40
C ARG A 148 0.55 -7.10 -18.85
N LYS A 149 1.06 -6.37 -19.86
CA LYS A 149 2.44 -6.52 -20.34
C LYS A 149 3.45 -5.80 -19.44
N ASN A 150 3.08 -4.65 -18.90
CA ASN A 150 3.96 -3.78 -18.12
C ASN A 150 3.33 -3.27 -16.82
N PHE A 151 2.02 -3.48 -16.61
CA PHE A 151 1.22 -3.03 -15.47
C PHE A 151 1.07 -1.51 -15.37
N HIS A 152 1.19 -0.80 -16.49
CA HIS A 152 0.94 0.62 -16.58
C HIS A 152 -0.54 0.91 -16.87
N PRO A 153 -1.06 2.09 -16.47
CA PRO A 153 -2.46 2.43 -16.64
C PRO A 153 -2.86 2.57 -18.11
N ASP A 154 -4.07 2.10 -18.43
CA ASP A 154 -4.72 2.32 -19.73
C ASP A 154 -5.65 3.54 -19.59
N MET A 155 -5.29 4.66 -20.21
CA MET A 155 -6.01 5.92 -20.09
C MET A 155 -7.38 5.88 -20.77
N ASP A 156 -7.53 5.14 -21.86
CA ASP A 156 -8.83 4.96 -22.53
C ASP A 156 -9.77 4.12 -21.65
N ALA A 157 -9.24 3.08 -21.00
CA ALA A 157 -10.00 2.29 -20.03
C ALA A 157 -10.42 3.13 -18.82
N ILE A 158 -9.57 4.03 -18.31
CA ILE A 158 -9.93 4.96 -17.23
C ILE A 158 -11.07 5.86 -17.70
N ARG A 159 -10.93 6.54 -18.84
CA ARG A 159 -11.96 7.47 -19.38
C ARG A 159 -13.30 6.78 -19.59
N SER A 160 -13.31 5.58 -20.16
CA SER A 160 -14.53 4.81 -20.43
C SER A 160 -15.24 4.30 -19.17
N SER A 161 -14.53 4.24 -18.03
CA SER A 161 -15.07 3.78 -16.73
C SER A 161 -15.68 4.91 -15.89
N ILE A 162 -15.56 6.17 -16.33
CA ILE A 162 -16.08 7.33 -15.60
C ILE A 162 -17.58 7.46 -15.83
N THR A 163 -18.32 7.63 -14.75
CA THR A 163 -19.76 7.90 -14.73
C THR A 163 -20.09 9.15 -13.91
N ASP A 164 -21.34 9.58 -13.90
CA ASP A 164 -21.81 10.70 -13.06
C ASP A 164 -21.63 10.45 -11.55
N ARG A 165 -21.39 9.20 -11.13
CA ARG A 165 -21.14 8.82 -9.73
C ARG A 165 -19.67 8.73 -9.40
N THR A 166 -18.78 8.75 -10.37
CA THR A 166 -17.33 8.67 -10.11
C THR A 166 -16.88 9.95 -9.36
N ARG A 167 -16.11 9.76 -8.29
CA ARG A 167 -15.61 10.84 -7.44
C ARG A 167 -14.11 10.83 -7.24
N MET A 168 -13.45 9.69 -7.42
CA MET A 168 -12.02 9.62 -7.24
C MET A 168 -11.35 8.58 -8.14
N ILE A 169 -10.06 8.81 -8.38
CA ILE A 169 -9.13 7.84 -8.96
C ILE A 169 -8.08 7.50 -7.88
N MET A 170 -7.84 6.20 -7.65
CA MET A 170 -6.78 5.72 -6.77
C MET A 170 -5.51 5.51 -7.58
N VAL A 171 -4.43 6.17 -7.18
CA VAL A 171 -3.09 6.00 -7.75
C VAL A 171 -2.19 5.36 -6.69
N ASN A 172 -1.52 4.26 -7.03
CA ASN A 172 -0.49 3.65 -6.19
C ASN A 172 0.78 3.46 -7.02
N SER A 173 1.74 4.34 -6.84
CA SER A 173 3.02 4.32 -7.55
C SER A 173 4.14 4.69 -6.57
N PRO A 174 5.16 3.82 -6.42
CA PRO A 174 5.29 2.44 -6.92
C PRO A 174 4.18 1.50 -6.43
N CYS A 175 3.75 0.59 -7.30
CA CYS A 175 2.54 -0.20 -7.09
C CYS A 175 2.77 -1.48 -6.26
N ASN A 176 1.86 -1.79 -5.37
CA ASN A 176 1.64 -3.11 -4.80
C ASN A 176 0.35 -3.69 -5.42
N PRO A 177 0.41 -4.79 -6.22
CA PRO A 177 1.41 -5.86 -6.18
C PRO A 177 2.46 -5.84 -7.29
N THR A 178 2.35 -5.00 -8.30
CA THR A 178 3.04 -5.17 -9.59
C THR A 178 4.48 -4.67 -9.61
N GLY A 179 4.81 -3.72 -8.74
CA GLY A 179 6.10 -3.02 -8.75
C GLY A 179 6.23 -1.97 -9.86
N ALA A 180 5.18 -1.66 -10.61
CA ALA A 180 5.19 -0.61 -11.64
C ALA A 180 5.36 0.77 -11.01
N VAL A 181 6.08 1.65 -11.71
CA VAL A 181 6.25 3.07 -11.37
C VAL A 181 5.72 3.90 -12.53
N TYR A 182 4.65 4.62 -12.30
CA TYR A 182 3.99 5.39 -13.37
C TYR A 182 4.88 6.55 -13.82
N THR A 183 4.95 6.76 -15.14
CA THR A 183 5.76 7.82 -15.74
C THR A 183 5.15 9.19 -15.48
N ARG A 184 5.92 10.23 -15.74
CA ARG A 184 5.43 11.63 -15.65
C ARG A 184 4.24 11.86 -16.57
N GLU A 185 4.33 11.39 -17.81
CA GLU A 185 3.30 11.53 -18.82
C GLU A 185 1.99 10.85 -18.39
N GLU A 186 2.08 9.66 -17.80
CA GLU A 186 0.92 8.93 -17.27
C GLU A 186 0.27 9.67 -16.10
N ILE A 187 1.07 10.20 -15.19
CA ILE A 187 0.58 11.01 -14.06
C ILE A 187 -0.05 12.31 -14.55
N GLU A 188 0.56 12.99 -15.53
CA GLU A 188 -0.01 14.20 -16.15
C GLU A 188 -1.37 13.92 -16.80
N GLU A 189 -1.51 12.77 -17.49
CA GLU A 189 -2.78 12.39 -18.11
C GLU A 189 -3.84 12.00 -17.07
N ILE A 190 -3.48 11.27 -16.02
CA ILE A 190 -4.41 10.99 -14.89
C ILE A 190 -4.89 12.30 -14.24
N VAL A 191 -4.00 13.28 -14.04
CA VAL A 191 -4.37 14.60 -13.51
C VAL A 191 -5.29 15.34 -14.48
N SER A 192 -5.01 15.29 -15.79
CA SER A 192 -5.88 15.88 -16.80
C SER A 192 -7.30 15.30 -16.77
N ILE A 193 -7.41 13.96 -16.70
CA ILE A 193 -8.69 13.26 -16.56
C ILE A 193 -9.42 13.71 -15.28
N ALA A 194 -8.70 13.79 -14.18
CA ALA A 194 -9.28 14.21 -12.90
C ALA A 194 -9.75 15.66 -12.90
N ILE A 195 -9.09 16.55 -13.66
CA ILE A 195 -9.53 17.95 -13.86
C ILE A 195 -10.79 17.99 -14.72
N GLU A 196 -10.78 17.27 -15.84
CA GLU A 196 -11.89 17.24 -16.81
C GLU A 196 -13.22 16.78 -16.17
N HIS A 197 -13.13 15.80 -15.26
CA HIS A 197 -14.30 15.16 -14.63
C HIS A 197 -14.52 15.58 -13.17
N ASP A 198 -13.81 16.59 -12.67
CA ASP A 198 -13.84 17.06 -11.27
C ASP A 198 -13.67 15.94 -10.23
N LEU A 199 -12.66 15.07 -10.43
CA LEU A 199 -12.37 13.94 -9.56
C LEU A 199 -11.29 14.29 -8.55
N TRP A 200 -11.35 13.63 -7.40
CA TRP A 200 -10.25 13.55 -6.46
C TRP A 200 -9.21 12.53 -6.92
N ILE A 201 -7.95 12.75 -6.56
CA ILE A 201 -6.88 11.76 -6.69
C ILE A 201 -6.43 11.37 -5.28
N ILE A 202 -6.54 10.09 -4.94
CA ILE A 202 -5.93 9.55 -3.73
C ILE A 202 -4.64 8.87 -4.16
N SER A 203 -3.49 9.45 -3.79
CA SER A 203 -2.17 8.97 -4.18
C SER A 203 -1.49 8.26 -3.03
N ASP A 204 -1.43 6.92 -3.07
CA ASP A 204 -0.67 6.10 -2.10
C ASP A 204 0.79 6.01 -2.54
N GLU A 205 1.63 6.79 -1.87
CA GLU A 205 3.05 6.98 -2.16
C GLU A 205 3.95 6.29 -1.11
N ILE A 206 3.43 5.25 -0.45
CA ILE A 206 4.13 4.56 0.64
C ILE A 206 5.48 3.95 0.21
N TYR A 207 5.68 3.73 -1.10
CA TYR A 207 6.90 3.18 -1.69
C TYR A 207 7.72 4.23 -2.47
N SER A 208 7.39 5.52 -2.41
CA SER A 208 8.02 6.60 -3.20
C SER A 208 9.55 6.67 -3.10
N ARG A 209 10.14 6.19 -2.00
CA ARG A 209 11.60 6.12 -1.79
C ARG A 209 12.21 4.79 -2.25
N LEU A 210 11.43 3.85 -2.77
CA LEU A 210 11.85 2.51 -3.18
C LEU A 210 11.66 2.36 -4.69
N ILE A 211 12.52 3.03 -5.46
CA ILE A 211 12.52 3.03 -6.93
C ILE A 211 13.85 2.49 -7.42
N TRP A 212 13.77 1.72 -8.50
CA TRP A 212 14.90 1.06 -9.13
C TRP A 212 15.17 1.71 -10.51
N ASN A 213 16.28 1.35 -11.14
CA ASN A 213 16.59 1.75 -12.53
C ASN A 213 16.77 3.27 -12.78
N GLY A 214 17.03 4.06 -11.74
CA GLY A 214 17.23 5.51 -11.89
C GLY A 214 15.97 6.30 -12.23
N GLY A 215 14.78 5.68 -12.13
CA GLY A 215 13.49 6.37 -12.25
C GLY A 215 13.25 7.35 -11.10
N GLU A 216 12.34 8.27 -11.31
CA GLU A 216 11.92 9.28 -10.33
C GLU A 216 10.44 9.06 -9.99
N HIS A 217 10.10 9.17 -8.70
CA HIS A 217 8.69 9.21 -8.30
C HIS A 217 8.06 10.55 -8.68
N VAL A 218 6.96 10.49 -9.39
CA VAL A 218 6.17 11.67 -9.75
C VAL A 218 4.84 11.62 -8.99
N SER A 219 4.63 12.59 -8.10
CA SER A 219 3.36 12.73 -7.40
C SER A 219 2.36 13.53 -8.23
N PRO A 220 1.10 13.12 -8.33
CA PRO A 220 0.04 13.94 -8.93
C PRO A 220 -0.07 15.35 -8.31
N ALA A 221 0.30 15.49 -7.05
CA ALA A 221 0.30 16.79 -6.35
C ALA A 221 1.36 17.78 -6.87
N THR A 222 2.29 17.34 -7.72
CA THR A 222 3.33 18.19 -8.35
C THR A 222 2.96 18.64 -9.75
N ILE A 223 1.91 18.08 -10.32
CA ILE A 223 1.42 18.42 -11.66
C ILE A 223 0.47 19.63 -11.57
N GLU A 224 0.47 20.46 -12.58
CA GLU A 224 -0.40 21.64 -12.65
C GLU A 224 -1.89 21.23 -12.56
N GLY A 225 -2.65 21.86 -11.65
CA GLY A 225 -4.04 21.49 -11.34
C GLY A 225 -4.22 20.23 -10.50
N GLY A 226 -3.14 19.47 -10.24
CA GLY A 226 -3.17 18.26 -9.43
C GLY A 226 -3.14 18.55 -7.92
N LYS A 227 -2.45 19.61 -7.50
CA LYS A 227 -2.30 19.98 -6.08
C LYS A 227 -3.65 20.21 -5.38
N GLU A 228 -4.61 20.79 -6.08
CA GLU A 228 -5.92 21.19 -5.56
C GLU A 228 -6.87 20.01 -5.36
N ARG A 229 -6.54 18.82 -5.91
CA ARG A 229 -7.37 17.62 -5.93
C ARG A 229 -6.69 16.35 -5.50
N THR A 230 -5.39 16.40 -5.12
CA THR A 230 -4.66 15.23 -4.67
C THR A 230 -4.57 15.18 -3.15
N ILE A 231 -4.93 14.02 -2.58
CA ILE A 231 -4.60 13.66 -1.20
C ILE A 231 -3.46 12.64 -1.27
N VAL A 232 -2.28 13.04 -0.83
CA VAL A 232 -1.09 12.20 -0.76
C VAL A 232 -1.13 11.38 0.52
N ILE A 233 -0.93 10.08 0.40
CA ILE A 233 -0.86 9.11 1.50
C ILE A 233 0.55 8.56 1.55
N SER A 234 1.16 8.57 2.72
CA SER A 234 2.43 7.88 2.94
C SER A 234 2.63 7.56 4.42
N GLY A 235 3.83 7.14 4.80
CA GLY A 235 4.13 6.82 6.19
C GLY A 235 5.49 6.15 6.36
N TRP A 236 5.76 5.74 7.57
CA TRP A 236 7.07 5.25 7.99
C TRP A 236 7.27 3.75 7.79
N SER A 237 6.18 3.03 7.54
CA SER A 237 6.17 1.55 7.54
C SER A 237 7.20 0.91 6.61
N LYS A 238 7.41 1.46 5.39
CA LYS A 238 8.22 0.81 4.35
C LYS A 238 9.62 1.41 4.26
N THR A 239 9.70 2.73 4.23
CA THR A 239 10.96 3.47 4.09
C THR A 239 11.88 3.29 5.31
N TRP A 240 11.33 3.27 6.53
CA TRP A 240 12.10 3.19 7.77
C TRP A 240 11.85 1.91 8.59
N ALA A 241 11.29 0.87 7.96
CA ALA A 241 11.01 -0.43 8.61
C ALA A 241 10.21 -0.31 9.93
N MET A 242 9.18 0.55 9.95
CA MET A 242 8.37 0.87 11.13
C MET A 242 6.94 0.33 11.05
N THR A 243 6.75 -0.87 10.50
CA THR A 243 5.40 -1.44 10.25
C THR A 243 4.57 -1.58 11.51
N GLY A 244 5.17 -2.07 12.60
CA GLY A 244 4.53 -2.28 13.90
C GLY A 244 4.29 -1.00 14.70
N MET A 245 4.99 0.09 14.39
CA MET A 245 4.87 1.38 15.12
C MET A 245 3.64 2.20 14.71
N ARG A 246 2.98 1.82 13.62
CA ARG A 246 1.70 2.38 13.18
C ARG A 246 1.72 3.90 13.00
N VAL A 247 2.67 4.43 12.26
CA VAL A 247 2.74 5.86 11.92
C VAL A 247 2.62 6.06 10.42
N GLY A 248 1.71 6.93 10.00
CA GLY A 248 1.47 7.35 8.63
C GLY A 248 0.97 8.78 8.60
N PHE A 249 0.70 9.28 7.42
CA PHE A 249 0.11 10.60 7.25
C PHE A 249 -0.71 10.68 5.96
N LEU A 250 -1.60 11.67 5.92
CA LEU A 250 -2.13 12.22 4.69
C LEU A 250 -1.77 13.70 4.59
N ALA A 251 -1.56 14.18 3.37
CA ALA A 251 -1.29 15.57 3.08
C ALA A 251 -2.06 15.99 1.81
N GLY A 252 -2.58 17.22 1.77
CA GLY A 252 -3.35 17.67 0.61
C GLY A 252 -4.11 18.96 0.83
N PRO A 253 -5.18 19.22 0.05
CA PRO A 253 -5.98 20.43 0.17
C PRO A 253 -6.56 20.62 1.57
N LYS A 254 -6.52 21.85 2.06
CA LYS A 254 -6.94 22.22 3.43
C LYS A 254 -8.34 21.71 3.80
N GLN A 255 -9.28 21.76 2.85
CA GLN A 255 -10.65 21.28 3.09
C GLN A 255 -10.69 19.76 3.34
N ALA A 256 -9.92 18.97 2.57
CA ALA A 256 -9.85 17.53 2.73
C ALA A 256 -9.18 17.15 4.06
N VAL A 257 -8.05 17.79 4.40
CA VAL A 257 -7.36 17.55 5.66
C VAL A 257 -8.24 17.89 6.86
N ARG A 258 -8.99 19.00 6.83
CA ARG A 258 -9.94 19.36 7.89
C ARG A 258 -11.06 18.32 8.07
N ALA A 259 -11.55 17.73 6.98
CA ALA A 259 -12.55 16.65 7.06
C ALA A 259 -11.92 15.39 7.66
N ALA A 260 -10.73 14.98 7.19
CA ALA A 260 -10.00 13.84 7.73
C ALA A 260 -9.65 13.99 9.22
N VAL A 261 -9.32 15.21 9.69
CA VAL A 261 -9.12 15.50 11.12
C VAL A 261 -10.38 15.22 11.93
N LYS A 262 -11.57 15.52 11.40
CA LYS A 262 -12.84 15.18 12.08
C LYS A 262 -13.05 13.67 12.15
N CYS A 263 -12.70 12.93 11.08
CA CYS A 263 -12.75 11.48 11.09
C CYS A 263 -11.83 10.90 12.16
N GLN A 264 -10.58 11.38 12.26
CA GLN A 264 -9.62 10.92 13.28
C GLN A 264 -10.08 11.27 14.70
N ALA A 265 -10.56 12.47 14.92
CA ALA A 265 -11.04 12.92 16.25
C ALA A 265 -12.19 12.07 16.79
N ASN A 266 -13.02 11.49 15.89
CA ASN A 266 -14.17 10.66 16.27
C ASN A 266 -13.92 9.15 16.13
N SER A 267 -12.67 8.73 15.93
CA SER A 267 -12.30 7.32 15.82
C SER A 267 -11.05 6.98 16.64
N ALA A 268 -9.86 7.31 16.16
CA ALA A 268 -8.59 6.93 16.79
C ALA A 268 -7.97 8.03 17.68
N SER A 269 -8.54 9.22 17.71
CA SER A 269 -8.02 10.43 18.39
C SER A 269 -6.67 10.88 17.83
N HIS A 270 -5.59 10.14 18.04
CA HIS A 270 -4.24 10.41 17.55
C HIS A 270 -3.36 9.14 17.63
N ILE A 271 -2.15 9.20 17.09
CA ILE A 271 -1.13 8.15 17.31
C ILE A 271 -0.57 8.27 18.76
N PRO A 272 0.10 7.21 19.28
CA PRO A 272 0.77 7.31 20.59
C PRO A 272 1.71 8.51 20.65
N THR A 273 1.61 9.32 21.72
CA THR A 273 2.31 10.60 21.83
C THR A 273 3.83 10.43 21.77
N PHE A 274 4.36 9.40 22.45
CA PHE A 274 5.79 9.07 22.45
C PHE A 274 6.33 8.70 21.06
N MET A 275 5.46 8.29 20.13
CA MET A 275 5.86 7.96 18.75
C MET A 275 6.01 9.19 17.84
N MET A 276 5.50 10.36 18.24
CA MET A 276 5.55 11.55 17.38
C MET A 276 6.97 12.06 17.17
N GLU A 277 7.77 12.11 18.24
CA GLU A 277 9.17 12.53 18.14
C GLU A 277 10.04 11.45 17.47
N ALA A 278 9.81 10.18 17.78
CA ALA A 278 10.49 9.07 17.10
C ALA A 278 10.23 9.08 15.58
N ALA A 279 8.99 9.36 15.16
CA ALA A 279 8.65 9.51 13.75
C ALA A 279 9.34 10.74 13.12
N ARG A 280 9.50 11.84 13.86
CA ARG A 280 10.24 13.01 13.38
C ARG A 280 11.72 12.67 13.15
N VAL A 281 12.35 12.01 14.12
CA VAL A 281 13.76 11.57 14.03
C VAL A 281 13.97 10.62 12.84
N ALA A 282 13.01 9.77 12.55
CA ALA A 282 13.12 8.85 11.41
C ALA A 282 13.29 9.58 10.07
N LEU A 283 12.70 10.77 9.89
CA LEU A 283 12.82 11.56 8.67
C LEU A 283 14.25 12.07 8.41
N ASP A 284 15.10 12.06 9.44
CA ASP A 284 16.52 12.43 9.35
C ASP A 284 17.45 11.20 9.13
N CYS A 285 16.91 9.97 9.09
CA CYS A 285 17.66 8.73 8.94
C CYS A 285 17.86 8.34 7.46
N ASP A 286 18.26 9.26 6.59
CA ASP A 286 18.45 9.01 5.15
C ASP A 286 19.49 7.92 4.86
N ASP A 287 20.59 7.85 5.63
CA ASP A 287 21.63 6.82 5.48
C ASP A 287 21.08 5.38 5.64
N HIS A 288 20.05 5.19 6.48
CA HIS A 288 19.39 3.90 6.64
C HIS A 288 18.53 3.58 5.41
N VAL A 289 17.84 4.58 4.88
CA VAL A 289 17.01 4.44 3.67
C VAL A 289 17.85 4.06 2.46
N GLU A 290 19.02 4.67 2.30
CA GLU A 290 19.97 4.35 1.21
C GLU A 290 20.46 2.92 1.32
N ARG A 291 20.93 2.49 2.50
CA ARG A 291 21.36 1.09 2.74
C ARG A 291 20.24 0.07 2.46
N PHE A 292 19.00 0.37 2.87
CA PHE A 292 17.87 -0.50 2.59
C PHE A 292 17.58 -0.57 1.09
N SER A 293 17.64 0.57 0.40
CA SER A 293 17.41 0.65 -1.04
C SER A 293 18.46 -0.16 -1.81
N ASP A 294 19.73 -0.09 -1.43
CA ASP A 294 20.81 -0.85 -2.07
C ASP A 294 20.62 -2.36 -1.88
N ALA A 295 20.27 -2.78 -0.66
CA ALA A 295 19.95 -4.18 -0.40
C ALA A 295 18.72 -4.66 -1.20
N TYR A 296 17.67 -3.85 -1.33
CA TYR A 296 16.52 -4.21 -2.17
C TYR A 296 16.87 -4.29 -3.66
N ARG A 297 17.74 -3.43 -4.18
CA ARG A 297 18.24 -3.53 -5.57
C ARG A 297 18.95 -4.86 -5.81
N LEU A 298 19.79 -5.28 -4.86
CA LEU A 298 20.48 -6.58 -4.94
C LEU A 298 19.48 -7.74 -4.87
N ARG A 299 18.57 -7.73 -3.90
CA ARG A 299 17.53 -8.78 -3.74
C ARG A 299 16.62 -8.87 -4.97
N ARG A 300 16.21 -7.73 -5.54
CA ARG A 300 15.47 -7.69 -6.81
C ARG A 300 16.25 -8.37 -7.93
N LYS A 301 17.54 -8.04 -8.09
CA LYS A 301 18.38 -8.66 -9.10
C LYS A 301 18.47 -10.18 -8.92
N LEU A 302 18.71 -10.64 -7.69
CA LEU A 302 18.81 -12.05 -7.36
C LEU A 302 17.53 -12.81 -7.71
N ILE A 303 16.37 -12.33 -7.28
CA ILE A 303 15.12 -13.06 -7.48
C ILE A 303 14.67 -13.06 -8.95
N VAL A 304 14.86 -11.94 -9.67
CA VAL A 304 14.53 -11.87 -11.10
C VAL A 304 15.42 -12.82 -11.87
N GLN A 305 16.74 -12.72 -11.74
CA GLN A 305 17.70 -13.59 -12.44
C GLN A 305 17.55 -15.07 -12.08
N GLY A 306 17.11 -15.36 -10.86
CA GLY A 306 16.93 -16.74 -10.41
C GLY A 306 15.65 -17.41 -10.93
N LEU A 307 14.68 -16.63 -11.41
CA LEU A 307 13.37 -17.18 -11.83
C LEU A 307 13.03 -16.90 -13.32
N GLU A 308 13.71 -15.96 -14.00
CA GLU A 308 13.33 -15.49 -15.34
C GLU A 308 13.49 -16.54 -16.45
N ASP A 309 14.37 -17.53 -16.26
CA ASP A 309 14.65 -18.60 -17.21
C ASP A 309 13.82 -19.88 -16.95
N ILE A 310 12.95 -19.88 -15.94
CA ILE A 310 12.09 -21.04 -15.65
C ILE A 310 10.95 -21.09 -16.69
N PRO A 311 10.80 -22.22 -17.44
CA PRO A 311 9.75 -22.34 -18.42
C PRO A 311 8.36 -22.16 -17.82
N GLY A 312 7.52 -21.38 -18.51
CA GLY A 312 6.14 -21.14 -18.10
C GLY A 312 5.96 -19.96 -17.13
N LEU A 313 7.04 -19.36 -16.64
CA LEU A 313 7.00 -18.10 -15.88
C LEU A 313 7.23 -16.91 -16.82
N ARG A 314 6.43 -15.86 -16.66
CA ARG A 314 6.68 -14.56 -17.29
C ARG A 314 6.83 -13.49 -16.21
N ILE A 315 7.98 -12.86 -16.17
CA ILE A 315 8.34 -11.85 -15.20
C ILE A 315 8.40 -10.48 -15.88
N VAL A 316 7.63 -9.52 -15.36
CA VAL A 316 7.82 -8.11 -15.65
C VAL A 316 8.75 -7.55 -14.57
N ASN A 317 9.86 -6.96 -14.98
CA ASN A 317 10.83 -6.42 -14.03
C ASN A 317 10.19 -5.31 -13.18
N PRO A 318 10.12 -5.46 -11.84
CA PRO A 318 9.56 -4.42 -11.00
C PRO A 318 10.45 -3.16 -11.02
N GLU A 319 9.83 -2.01 -11.16
CA GLU A 319 10.51 -0.71 -11.23
C GLU A 319 10.65 -0.07 -9.85
N GLY A 320 9.79 -0.49 -8.91
CA GLY A 320 9.80 0.00 -7.52
C GLY A 320 9.17 -0.98 -6.53
N ALA A 321 9.00 -0.55 -5.30
CA ALA A 321 8.56 -1.32 -4.15
C ALA A 321 9.48 -2.54 -3.88
N PHE A 322 8.99 -3.62 -3.30
CA PHE A 322 9.75 -4.87 -3.10
C PHE A 322 8.88 -6.10 -3.42
N TYR A 323 8.06 -5.97 -4.49
CA TYR A 323 7.23 -7.06 -4.98
C TYR A 323 7.62 -7.45 -6.40
N LEU A 324 7.48 -8.74 -6.67
CA LEU A 324 7.53 -9.31 -7.99
C LEU A 324 6.16 -9.94 -8.28
N PHE A 325 5.60 -9.65 -9.44
CA PHE A 325 4.30 -10.13 -9.87
C PHE A 325 4.49 -11.01 -11.09
N ILE A 326 4.39 -12.33 -10.88
CA ILE A 326 4.80 -13.36 -11.82
C ILE A 326 3.55 -13.96 -12.47
N ASP A 327 3.48 -13.93 -13.81
CA ASP A 327 2.50 -14.68 -14.57
C ASP A 327 2.94 -16.16 -14.62
N VAL A 328 2.10 -17.04 -14.10
CA VAL A 328 2.35 -18.48 -14.02
C VAL A 328 1.50 -19.29 -14.99
N THR A 329 0.70 -18.63 -15.84
CA THR A 329 -0.24 -19.29 -16.76
C THR A 329 0.45 -20.23 -17.74
N GLY A 330 1.70 -19.92 -18.13
CA GLY A 330 2.51 -20.76 -19.02
C GLY A 330 2.92 -22.10 -18.41
N THR A 331 2.76 -22.29 -17.07
CA THR A 331 3.01 -23.59 -16.41
C THR A 331 1.83 -24.57 -16.56
N GLY A 332 0.69 -24.11 -17.05
CA GLY A 332 -0.55 -24.90 -17.10
C GLY A 332 -1.28 -25.00 -15.75
N MET A 333 -0.76 -24.38 -14.69
CA MET A 333 -1.39 -24.34 -13.36
C MET A 333 -2.16 -23.03 -13.16
N SER A 334 -3.23 -23.07 -12.36
CA SER A 334 -3.80 -21.83 -11.82
C SER A 334 -2.83 -21.25 -10.77
N ASP A 335 -2.98 -19.96 -10.47
CA ASP A 335 -2.19 -19.30 -9.42
C ASP A 335 -2.36 -19.96 -8.04
N VAL A 336 -3.55 -20.45 -7.70
CA VAL A 336 -3.80 -21.20 -6.46
C VAL A 336 -3.05 -22.54 -6.48
N GLN A 337 -3.14 -23.31 -7.60
CA GLN A 337 -2.40 -24.57 -7.74
C GLN A 337 -0.89 -24.36 -7.66
N PHE A 338 -0.39 -23.27 -8.27
CA PHE A 338 1.01 -22.92 -8.21
C PHE A 338 1.44 -22.56 -6.77
N ALA A 339 0.65 -21.75 -6.05
CA ALA A 339 0.94 -21.39 -4.66
C ALA A 339 0.95 -22.62 -3.75
N ASP A 340 0.02 -23.57 -3.94
CA ASP A 340 -0.05 -24.82 -3.19
C ASP A 340 1.16 -25.75 -3.48
N GLY A 341 1.58 -25.83 -4.75
CA GLY A 341 2.77 -26.56 -5.18
C GLY A 341 4.05 -25.96 -4.59
N ALA A 342 4.20 -24.66 -4.67
CA ALA A 342 5.32 -23.92 -4.07
C ALA A 342 5.39 -24.11 -2.55
N LEU A 343 4.24 -24.12 -1.86
CA LEU A 343 4.18 -24.37 -0.41
C LEU A 343 4.69 -25.77 -0.07
N LYS A 344 4.30 -26.79 -0.85
CA LYS A 344 4.82 -28.16 -0.69
C LYS A 344 6.33 -28.26 -0.97
N ALA A 345 6.83 -27.45 -1.91
CA ALA A 345 8.25 -27.30 -2.17
C ALA A 345 8.99 -26.46 -1.09
N GLY A 346 8.28 -25.97 -0.07
CA GLY A 346 8.83 -25.21 1.04
C GLY A 346 8.96 -23.70 0.82
N VAL A 347 8.15 -23.11 -0.08
CA VAL A 347 8.10 -21.66 -0.33
C VAL A 347 6.64 -21.16 -0.29
N GLN A 348 6.32 -20.26 0.63
CA GLN A 348 5.00 -19.68 0.76
C GLN A 348 4.86 -18.43 -0.13
N LEU A 349 3.89 -18.46 -1.05
CA LEU A 349 3.57 -17.41 -2.02
C LEU A 349 2.12 -16.95 -1.87
N ILE A 350 1.76 -15.83 -2.49
CA ILE A 350 0.37 -15.35 -2.52
C ILE A 350 -0.21 -15.53 -3.92
N PRO A 351 -1.25 -16.37 -4.08
CA PRO A 351 -2.01 -16.41 -5.33
C PRO A 351 -2.76 -15.08 -5.51
N ALA A 352 -2.68 -14.51 -6.70
CA ALA A 352 -3.16 -13.16 -6.91
C ALA A 352 -4.63 -13.10 -7.38
N SER A 353 -5.29 -14.23 -7.63
CA SER A 353 -6.75 -14.31 -7.83
C SER A 353 -7.59 -13.86 -6.61
N LEU A 354 -6.92 -13.63 -5.46
CA LEU A 354 -7.52 -13.00 -4.28
C LEU A 354 -7.79 -11.50 -4.46
N ILE A 355 -7.31 -10.89 -5.52
CA ILE A 355 -7.54 -9.50 -5.90
C ILE A 355 -8.03 -9.43 -7.34
N THR A 356 -8.88 -8.46 -7.65
CA THR A 356 -9.41 -8.25 -8.99
C THR A 356 -8.29 -8.00 -9.99
N GLY A 357 -8.31 -8.70 -11.12
CA GLY A 357 -7.30 -8.59 -12.18
C GLY A 357 -5.99 -9.33 -11.92
N GLY A 358 -5.92 -10.09 -10.82
CA GLY A 358 -4.73 -10.85 -10.43
C GLY A 358 -4.71 -12.32 -10.89
N GLU A 359 -5.76 -12.78 -11.54
CA GLU A 359 -5.91 -14.18 -11.95
C GLU A 359 -4.76 -14.63 -12.85
N GLY A 360 -4.16 -15.78 -12.51
CA GLY A 360 -3.00 -16.36 -13.19
C GLY A 360 -1.66 -15.75 -12.78
N PHE A 361 -1.63 -14.90 -11.75
CA PHE A 361 -0.40 -14.32 -11.22
C PHE A 361 -0.12 -14.78 -9.79
N ILE A 362 1.17 -14.74 -9.43
CA ILE A 362 1.65 -14.90 -8.05
C ILE A 362 2.33 -13.62 -7.61
N ARG A 363 1.99 -13.14 -6.40
CA ARG A 363 2.76 -12.06 -5.77
C ARG A 363 3.86 -12.64 -4.88
N VAL A 364 5.07 -12.18 -5.09
CA VAL A 364 6.27 -12.50 -4.32
C VAL A 364 6.80 -11.23 -3.66
N SER A 365 7.12 -11.29 -2.37
CA SER A 365 7.87 -10.23 -1.69
C SER A 365 9.34 -10.60 -1.61
N TYR A 366 10.23 -9.76 -2.14
CA TYR A 366 11.68 -9.93 -1.98
C TYR A 366 12.26 -9.08 -0.82
N ALA A 367 11.41 -8.80 0.18
CA ALA A 367 11.85 -8.21 1.44
C ALA A 367 12.57 -9.22 2.37
N ALA A 368 12.56 -10.50 2.03
CA ALA A 368 13.26 -11.57 2.73
C ALA A 368 14.80 -11.40 2.71
N SER A 369 15.53 -12.19 3.51
CA SER A 369 17.00 -12.20 3.48
C SER A 369 17.54 -12.69 2.13
N GLU A 370 18.80 -12.40 1.82
CA GLU A 370 19.43 -12.92 0.60
C GLU A 370 19.55 -14.43 0.62
N GLU A 371 19.78 -15.00 1.79
CA GLU A 371 19.85 -16.45 2.04
C GLU A 371 18.49 -17.10 1.72
N ASP A 372 17.38 -16.54 2.26
CA ASP A 372 16.03 -17.03 1.98
C ASP A 372 15.66 -16.87 0.50
N ILE A 373 16.12 -15.81 -0.15
CA ILE A 373 15.89 -15.62 -1.59
C ILE A 373 16.59 -16.70 -2.40
N LYS A 374 17.89 -16.96 -2.15
CA LYS A 374 18.67 -17.98 -2.86
C LYS A 374 18.11 -19.37 -2.64
N GLU A 375 17.80 -19.71 -1.40
CA GLU A 375 17.23 -21.02 -1.05
C GLU A 375 15.83 -21.20 -1.63
N GLY A 376 14.97 -20.18 -1.57
CA GLY A 376 13.64 -20.23 -2.18
C GLY A 376 13.68 -20.39 -3.70
N ILE A 377 14.61 -19.72 -4.39
CA ILE A 377 14.87 -19.93 -5.82
C ILE A 377 15.26 -21.39 -6.08
N SER A 378 16.20 -21.94 -5.29
CA SER A 378 16.66 -23.33 -5.44
C SER A 378 15.49 -24.31 -5.34
N ARG A 379 14.62 -24.15 -4.34
CA ARG A 379 13.46 -25.02 -4.11
C ARG A 379 12.43 -24.91 -5.24
N LEU A 380 12.12 -23.70 -5.70
CA LEU A 380 11.18 -23.51 -6.82
C LEU A 380 11.72 -24.10 -8.11
N ARG A 381 13.03 -23.94 -8.38
CA ARG A 381 13.67 -24.52 -9.57
C ARG A 381 13.65 -26.03 -9.53
N SER A 382 14.01 -26.67 -8.41
CA SER A 382 13.90 -28.13 -8.26
C SER A 382 12.47 -28.60 -8.51
N TRP A 383 11.48 -27.96 -7.91
CA TRP A 383 10.08 -28.36 -8.09
C TRP A 383 9.54 -28.19 -9.52
N LEU A 384 9.95 -27.13 -10.23
CA LEU A 384 9.38 -26.79 -11.55
C LEU A 384 10.15 -27.45 -12.71
N LEU A 385 11.38 -27.91 -12.50
CA LEU A 385 12.24 -28.49 -13.54
C LEU A 385 12.37 -30.02 -13.44
N GLU A 386 11.88 -30.61 -12.34
CA GLU A 386 11.70 -32.06 -12.17
C GLU A 386 10.34 -32.53 -12.72
#